data_f24d5fe67e2b8184bb57353292f8dea3
#
_entry.id   f24d5fe67e2b8184bb57353292f8dea3
#
_cell.length_a   1.000
_cell.length_b   1.000
_cell.length_c   1.000
_cell.angle_alpha   90.00
_cell.angle_beta   90.00
_cell.angle_gamma   90.00
#
_symmetry.space_group_name_H-M   'P 1'
#
loop_
_entity.id
_entity.type
_entity.pdbx_description
1 polymer ?
#
loop_
_entity_poly.entity_id
_entity_poly.type
_entity_poly.pdbx_seq_one_letter_code
_entity_poly.pdbx_strand_id
1 'polypeptide(L)'
;VVDGYSDITVDVTMEKQADGSFKFNGTKDIMTKPVTRETSQPAPLLKVTVDGMITPEGKVTLNVSATGAGLYIGTYKDETLVLTYGETLLTGKEVVFDATNGDNVTILLKNVIPGEEEATLTGVKVDGEGFSGTAKTANASVEYTGSRKDKVLTLSLKVTMNDPKGWAKTYGLAEYTTGELTYNDYTNPNAVIAGAGYVNYVCVTESSDYGTSCGAMFRGIFGVLLPQVLQSVTLGVDGNVTASYNSGAIQFQPMWALMPPTADVAKKLIPTEGWLQSPTNLAYWFEKDGKLYVKLNIPVIVAQAM
;
A
#
# COMPACT_ATOMS: atom_id res chain seq x y z
N VAL A 1 -20.54 12.01 26.12
CA VAL A 1 -21.21 10.93 25.39
C VAL A 1 -20.13 10.22 24.58
N VAL A 2 -19.98 8.93 24.76
CA VAL A 2 -19.01 8.11 23.99
C VAL A 2 -19.76 7.60 22.75
N ASP A 3 -19.28 7.96 21.56
CA ASP A 3 -19.93 7.58 20.29
C ASP A 3 -20.16 6.06 20.20
N GLY A 4 -21.38 5.67 19.87
CA GLY A 4 -21.80 4.28 19.76
C GLY A 4 -22.20 3.60 21.06
N TYR A 5 -22.13 4.30 22.19
CA TYR A 5 -22.53 3.79 23.51
C TYR A 5 -23.56 4.72 24.14
N SER A 6 -24.73 4.18 24.51
CA SER A 6 -25.78 4.89 25.25
C SER A 6 -25.81 4.39 26.70
N ASP A 7 -26.22 5.26 27.61
CA ASP A 7 -26.59 4.92 29.00
C ASP A 7 -25.47 4.23 29.82
N ILE A 8 -24.24 4.79 29.75
CA ILE A 8 -23.14 4.30 30.59
C ILE A 8 -23.33 4.86 32.03
N THR A 9 -23.56 3.97 32.97
CA THR A 9 -23.57 4.31 34.40
C THR A 9 -22.20 4.03 35.00
N VAL A 10 -21.61 5.05 35.64
CA VAL A 10 -20.34 4.94 36.35
C VAL A 10 -20.58 5.22 37.84
N ASP A 11 -20.24 4.27 38.69
CA ASP A 11 -20.27 4.48 40.13
C ASP A 11 -19.07 5.34 40.52
N VAL A 12 -19.31 6.39 41.33
CA VAL A 12 -18.26 7.33 41.74
C VAL A 12 -18.07 7.29 43.26
N THR A 13 -16.83 7.38 43.67
CA THR A 13 -16.45 7.61 45.08
C THR A 13 -16.33 9.11 45.33
N MET A 14 -16.92 9.58 46.40
CA MET A 14 -16.89 11.01 46.78
C MET A 14 -16.04 11.23 48.02
N GLU A 15 -15.18 12.24 48.00
CA GLU A 15 -14.31 12.66 49.09
C GLU A 15 -14.54 14.15 49.41
N LYS A 16 -14.93 14.42 50.68
CA LYS A 16 -15.09 15.78 51.18
C LYS A 16 -13.73 16.44 51.40
N GLN A 17 -13.57 17.64 50.87
CA GLN A 17 -12.37 18.44 51.03
C GLN A 17 -12.46 19.41 52.21
N ALA A 18 -11.32 19.94 52.65
CA ALA A 18 -11.26 20.87 53.81
C ALA A 18 -12.02 22.19 53.57
N ASP A 19 -12.16 22.62 52.32
CA ASP A 19 -12.92 23.82 51.89
C ASP A 19 -14.41 23.61 51.74
N GLY A 20 -14.89 22.39 52.07
CA GLY A 20 -16.31 22.00 51.95
C GLY A 20 -16.72 21.49 50.58
N SER A 21 -15.84 21.49 49.60
CA SER A 21 -16.09 20.88 48.29
C SER A 21 -16.07 19.36 48.37
N PHE A 22 -16.58 18.69 47.33
CA PHE A 22 -16.49 17.23 47.16
C PHE A 22 -15.78 16.91 45.85
N LYS A 23 -14.67 16.16 45.93
CA LYS A 23 -14.09 15.52 44.77
C LYS A 23 -14.78 14.19 44.55
N PHE A 24 -14.96 13.81 43.29
CA PHE A 24 -15.45 12.48 42.95
C PHE A 24 -14.64 11.88 41.80
N ASN A 25 -14.51 10.57 41.83
CA ASN A 25 -13.92 9.81 40.74
C ASN A 25 -14.58 8.43 40.64
N GLY A 26 -14.56 7.88 39.42
CA GLY A 26 -15.08 6.54 39.16
C GLY A 26 -14.57 6.01 37.83
N THR A 27 -14.56 4.70 37.72
CA THR A 27 -14.14 4.02 36.49
C THR A 27 -15.10 2.88 36.19
N LYS A 28 -15.46 2.70 34.91
CA LYS A 28 -16.28 1.60 34.45
C LYS A 28 -15.63 0.93 33.23
N ASP A 29 -15.41 -0.38 33.37
CA ASP A 29 -15.00 -1.22 32.25
C ASP A 29 -16.23 -1.75 31.53
N ILE A 30 -16.28 -1.54 30.21
CA ILE A 30 -17.30 -2.07 29.30
C ILE A 30 -16.68 -3.26 28.59
N MET A 31 -17.19 -4.43 28.87
CA MET A 31 -16.71 -5.69 28.34
C MET A 31 -17.41 -6.02 27.03
N THR A 32 -16.74 -6.75 26.14
CA THR A 32 -17.41 -7.42 25.04
C THR A 32 -18.35 -8.49 25.56
N LYS A 33 -19.40 -8.83 24.80
CA LYS A 33 -20.23 -9.99 25.16
C LYS A 33 -19.34 -11.22 25.21
N PRO A 34 -19.39 -12.04 26.29
CA PRO A 34 -18.54 -13.20 26.43
C PRO A 34 -18.81 -14.18 25.28
N VAL A 35 -17.77 -14.47 24.50
CA VAL A 35 -17.75 -15.65 23.63
C VAL A 35 -17.49 -16.83 24.55
N THR A 36 -18.41 -17.75 24.63
CA THR A 36 -18.36 -18.95 25.48
C THR A 36 -17.11 -19.76 25.22
N ARG A 37 -16.32 -19.98 26.29
CA ARG A 37 -15.12 -20.80 26.47
C ARG A 37 -13.78 -20.14 26.17
N GLU A 38 -13.18 -19.54 27.21
CA GLU A 38 -11.87 -19.92 27.77
C GLU A 38 -11.48 -18.99 28.93
N THR A 39 -10.61 -19.44 29.79
CA THR A 39 -10.30 -19.00 31.15
C THR A 39 -9.43 -17.73 31.30
N SER A 40 -9.35 -16.87 30.31
CA SER A 40 -8.74 -15.54 30.46
C SER A 40 -9.84 -14.48 30.59
N GLN A 41 -9.71 -13.59 31.57
CA GLN A 41 -10.58 -12.42 31.69
C GLN A 41 -10.40 -11.58 30.41
N PRO A 42 -11.47 -11.36 29.60
CA PRO A 42 -11.34 -10.57 28.39
C PRO A 42 -10.91 -9.15 28.75
N ALA A 43 -10.02 -8.56 27.94
CA ALA A 43 -9.66 -7.16 28.09
C ALA A 43 -10.89 -6.27 27.91
N PRO A 44 -11.05 -5.17 28.66
CA PRO A 44 -12.18 -4.29 28.50
C PRO A 44 -12.14 -3.65 27.11
N LEU A 45 -13.27 -3.73 26.40
CA LEU A 45 -13.46 -3.08 25.10
C LEU A 45 -13.31 -1.55 25.22
N LEU A 46 -13.83 -1.00 26.31
CA LEU A 46 -13.80 0.40 26.63
C LEU A 46 -13.66 0.60 28.12
N LYS A 47 -12.81 1.53 28.53
CA LYS A 47 -12.68 1.99 29.91
C LYS A 47 -13.13 3.45 29.97
N VAL A 48 -14.18 3.72 30.74
CA VAL A 48 -14.70 5.07 30.96
C VAL A 48 -14.26 5.53 32.33
N THR A 49 -13.64 6.69 32.41
CA THR A 49 -13.24 7.33 33.67
C THR A 49 -13.99 8.66 33.80
N VAL A 50 -14.53 8.87 34.99
CA VAL A 50 -15.22 10.08 35.36
C VAL A 50 -14.54 10.68 36.57
N ASP A 51 -14.18 11.94 36.53
CA ASP A 51 -13.69 12.70 37.68
C ASP A 51 -14.26 14.10 37.71
N GLY A 52 -14.30 14.69 38.86
CA GLY A 52 -14.81 16.04 38.99
C GLY A 52 -14.86 16.54 40.40
N MET A 53 -15.51 17.70 40.55
CA MET A 53 -15.65 18.39 41.81
C MET A 53 -17.03 19.07 41.92
N ILE A 54 -17.58 19.06 43.11
CA ILE A 54 -18.76 19.84 43.49
C ILE A 54 -18.32 20.92 44.48
N THR A 55 -18.51 22.20 44.16
CA THR A 55 -18.16 23.30 45.06
C THR A 55 -19.20 23.42 46.17
N PRO A 56 -18.91 24.15 47.31
CA PRO A 56 -19.89 24.39 48.34
C PRO A 56 -21.16 25.09 47.85
N GLU A 57 -21.08 25.88 46.78
CA GLU A 57 -22.20 26.59 46.15
C GLU A 57 -23.00 25.67 45.20
N GLY A 58 -22.63 24.38 45.10
CA GLY A 58 -23.33 23.41 44.25
C GLY A 58 -22.92 23.43 42.77
N LYS A 59 -21.84 24.13 42.39
CA LYS A 59 -21.32 24.10 41.03
C LYS A 59 -20.57 22.81 40.78
N VAL A 60 -20.88 22.09 39.67
CA VAL A 60 -20.29 20.83 39.30
C VAL A 60 -19.29 21.02 38.15
N THR A 61 -18.11 20.54 38.32
CA THR A 61 -17.14 20.31 37.22
C THR A 61 -17.04 18.83 36.96
N LEU A 62 -17.14 18.39 35.72
CA LEU A 62 -17.15 17.00 35.31
C LEU A 62 -16.18 16.81 34.14
N ASN A 63 -15.24 15.88 34.30
CA ASN A 63 -14.39 15.40 33.22
C ASN A 63 -14.78 13.95 32.95
N VAL A 64 -14.92 13.61 31.69
CA VAL A 64 -15.20 12.25 31.23
C VAL A 64 -14.16 11.89 30.18
N SER A 65 -13.46 10.80 30.37
CA SER A 65 -12.53 10.23 29.41
C SER A 65 -12.88 8.77 29.11
N ALA A 66 -12.58 8.35 27.91
CA ALA A 66 -12.78 6.97 27.49
C ALA A 66 -11.53 6.49 26.73
N THR A 67 -11.10 5.27 27.02
CA THR A 67 -9.96 4.61 26.36
C THR A 67 -10.31 3.18 25.98
N GLY A 68 -9.62 2.61 25.02
CA GLY A 68 -9.79 1.21 24.60
C GLY A 68 -10.16 1.02 23.14
N ALA A 69 -10.08 -0.23 22.70
CA ALA A 69 -10.27 -0.61 21.30
C ALA A 69 -11.68 -0.30 20.76
N GLY A 70 -12.69 -0.24 21.64
CA GLY A 70 -14.06 0.11 21.28
C GLY A 70 -14.22 1.49 20.64
N LEU A 71 -13.31 2.42 20.92
CA LEU A 71 -13.33 3.75 20.29
C LEU A 71 -12.97 3.71 18.80
N TYR A 72 -12.33 2.65 18.34
CA TYR A 72 -11.84 2.52 16.98
C TYR A 72 -12.78 1.72 16.08
N ILE A 73 -13.76 1.01 16.62
CA ILE A 73 -14.67 0.18 15.83
C ILE A 73 -15.34 1.00 14.75
N GLY A 74 -15.23 0.56 13.50
CA GLY A 74 -15.86 1.21 12.37
C GLY A 74 -15.21 0.90 11.03
N THR A 75 -15.87 1.40 9.98
CA THR A 75 -15.34 1.41 8.62
C THR A 75 -14.89 2.82 8.28
N TYR A 76 -13.64 2.94 7.85
CA TYR A 76 -12.98 4.20 7.54
C TYR A 76 -12.63 4.25 6.07
N LYS A 77 -12.98 5.35 5.42
CA LYS A 77 -12.70 5.61 4.01
C LYS A 77 -12.81 7.12 3.75
N ASP A 78 -12.29 7.55 2.61
CA ASP A 78 -12.37 8.94 2.17
C ASP A 78 -11.96 9.93 3.27
N GLU A 79 -12.80 10.87 3.66
CA GLU A 79 -12.53 11.91 4.65
C GLU A 79 -12.33 11.37 6.08
N THR A 80 -12.75 10.14 6.35
CA THR A 80 -12.60 9.50 7.67
C THR A 80 -11.33 8.68 7.80
N LEU A 81 -10.50 8.58 6.73
CA LEU A 81 -9.29 7.78 6.68
C LEU A 81 -8.10 8.59 6.19
N VAL A 82 -7.05 8.67 7.00
CA VAL A 82 -5.72 9.08 6.58
C VAL A 82 -4.83 7.85 6.60
N LEU A 83 -4.58 7.28 5.42
CA LEU A 83 -3.78 6.07 5.26
C LEU A 83 -2.49 6.40 4.54
N THR A 84 -1.34 6.07 5.15
CA THR A 84 -0.04 6.17 4.49
C THR A 84 0.57 4.80 4.27
N TYR A 85 1.23 4.63 3.11
CA TYR A 85 2.01 3.48 2.74
C TYR A 85 3.46 3.92 2.54
N GLY A 86 4.33 3.55 3.47
CA GLY A 86 5.61 4.24 3.60
C GLY A 86 5.37 5.73 3.91
N GLU A 87 5.93 6.60 3.07
CA GLU A 87 5.78 8.06 3.21
C GLU A 87 4.64 8.64 2.34
N THR A 88 3.95 7.80 1.56
CA THR A 88 2.97 8.26 0.56
C THR A 88 1.55 8.06 1.05
N LEU A 89 0.72 9.11 0.93
CA LEU A 89 -0.71 9.04 1.22
C LEU A 89 -1.43 8.18 0.17
N LEU A 90 -2.22 7.22 0.63
CA LEU A 90 -3.12 6.42 -0.21
C LEU A 90 -4.54 6.95 -0.11
N THR A 91 -5.18 7.19 -1.25
CA THR A 91 -6.58 7.59 -1.37
C THR A 91 -7.44 6.47 -1.96
N GLY A 92 -8.75 6.55 -1.78
CA GLY A 92 -9.71 5.57 -2.32
C GLY A 92 -9.55 4.16 -1.74
N LYS A 93 -9.09 4.06 -0.50
CA LYS A 93 -8.95 2.81 0.26
C LYS A 93 -10.00 2.72 1.35
N GLU A 94 -10.25 1.50 1.82
CA GLU A 94 -11.14 1.23 2.94
C GLU A 94 -10.41 0.41 4.00
N VAL A 95 -10.60 0.79 5.26
CA VAL A 95 -10.07 0.10 6.43
C VAL A 95 -11.21 -0.18 7.38
N VAL A 96 -11.34 -1.43 7.85
CA VAL A 96 -12.33 -1.80 8.86
C VAL A 96 -11.58 -2.17 10.14
N PHE A 97 -11.89 -1.47 11.22
CA PHE A 97 -11.38 -1.77 12.55
C PHE A 97 -12.45 -2.52 13.33
N ASP A 98 -12.16 -3.74 13.72
CA ASP A 98 -13.06 -4.60 14.48
C ASP A 98 -12.43 -5.02 15.81
N ALA A 99 -13.12 -4.71 16.89
CA ALA A 99 -12.79 -5.10 18.25
C ALA A 99 -13.97 -5.80 18.95
N THR A 100 -14.98 -6.21 18.20
CA THR A 100 -16.20 -6.82 18.77
C THR A 100 -15.95 -8.19 19.38
N ASN A 101 -14.85 -8.84 19.04
CA ASN A 101 -14.47 -10.17 19.51
C ASN A 101 -13.44 -10.13 20.67
N GLY A 102 -13.63 -9.23 21.64
CA GLY A 102 -12.85 -9.21 22.89
C GLY A 102 -11.36 -8.92 22.66
N ASP A 103 -10.51 -9.87 23.03
CA ASP A 103 -9.05 -9.73 22.92
C ASP A 103 -8.51 -9.81 21.49
N ASN A 104 -9.36 -10.11 20.51
CA ASN A 104 -8.96 -10.28 19.12
C ASN A 104 -9.34 -9.05 18.28
N VAL A 105 -8.64 -7.96 18.50
CA VAL A 105 -8.78 -6.75 17.69
C VAL A 105 -8.12 -6.96 16.33
N THR A 106 -8.83 -6.62 15.26
CA THR A 106 -8.36 -6.79 13.90
C THR A 106 -8.52 -5.50 13.08
N ILE A 107 -7.64 -5.33 12.11
CA ILE A 107 -7.73 -4.27 11.09
C ILE A 107 -7.76 -4.96 9.73
N LEU A 108 -8.88 -4.84 9.02
CA LEU A 108 -9.01 -5.31 7.64
C LEU A 108 -8.65 -4.18 6.68
N LEU A 109 -7.67 -4.44 5.84
CA LEU A 109 -7.18 -3.53 4.80
C LEU A 109 -7.71 -4.00 3.45
N LYS A 110 -8.48 -3.17 2.73
CA LYS A 110 -9.02 -3.54 1.42
C LYS A 110 -8.21 -2.93 0.29
N ASN A 111 -7.66 -3.77 -0.56
CA ASN A 111 -6.82 -3.40 -1.72
C ASN A 111 -5.64 -2.48 -1.35
N VAL A 112 -5.02 -2.71 -0.21
CA VAL A 112 -3.88 -1.93 0.29
C VAL A 112 -2.57 -2.67 0.06
N ILE A 113 -2.52 -3.96 0.42
CA ILE A 113 -1.31 -4.77 0.25
C ILE A 113 -1.24 -5.29 -1.18
N PRO A 114 -0.09 -5.14 -1.89
CA PRO A 114 0.04 -5.63 -3.25
C PRO A 114 -0.32 -7.11 -3.39
N GLY A 115 -1.21 -7.42 -4.34
CA GLY A 115 -1.67 -8.79 -4.61
C GLY A 115 -2.73 -9.33 -3.65
N GLU A 116 -3.17 -8.56 -2.65
CA GLU A 116 -4.23 -8.94 -1.72
C GLU A 116 -5.45 -8.02 -1.88
N GLU A 117 -6.62 -8.58 -2.12
CA GLU A 117 -7.88 -7.82 -2.13
C GLU A 117 -8.26 -7.42 -0.70
N GLU A 118 -8.02 -8.32 0.24
CA GLU A 118 -8.24 -8.11 1.67
C GLU A 118 -7.04 -8.66 2.46
N ALA A 119 -6.49 -7.85 3.35
CA ALA A 119 -5.43 -8.24 4.26
C ALA A 119 -5.85 -7.92 5.70
N THR A 120 -5.78 -8.90 6.59
CA THR A 120 -6.17 -8.73 7.99
C THR A 120 -4.95 -8.66 8.90
N LEU A 121 -4.81 -7.55 9.62
CA LEU A 121 -3.86 -7.41 10.72
C LEU A 121 -4.54 -7.91 12.00
N THR A 122 -4.00 -8.93 12.62
CA THR A 122 -4.56 -9.56 13.82
C THR A 122 -3.78 -9.22 15.07
N GLY A 123 -4.42 -9.35 16.24
CA GLY A 123 -3.77 -9.13 17.53
C GLY A 123 -3.37 -7.67 17.77
N VAL A 124 -4.11 -6.74 17.21
CA VAL A 124 -3.87 -5.30 17.38
C VAL A 124 -4.10 -4.92 18.84
N LYS A 125 -3.10 -4.26 19.44
CA LYS A 125 -3.20 -3.76 20.81
C LYS A 125 -3.37 -2.26 20.80
N VAL A 126 -4.44 -1.79 21.42
CA VAL A 126 -4.71 -0.36 21.60
C VAL A 126 -4.15 0.05 22.96
N ASP A 127 -3.30 1.07 22.98
CA ASP A 127 -2.72 1.64 24.18
C ASP A 127 -2.94 3.17 24.18
N GLY A 128 -3.70 3.65 25.16
CA GLY A 128 -4.07 5.06 25.22
C GLY A 128 -4.86 5.50 24.01
N GLU A 129 -4.34 6.52 23.29
CA GLU A 129 -4.97 7.12 22.11
C GLU A 129 -4.46 6.54 20.79
N GLY A 130 -3.67 5.47 20.83
CA GLY A 130 -3.05 4.91 19.64
C GLY A 130 -2.92 3.41 19.66
N PHE A 131 -2.41 2.88 18.56
CA PHE A 131 -2.04 1.47 18.43
C PHE A 131 -0.83 1.32 17.51
N SER A 132 -0.05 0.29 17.73
CA SER A 132 1.08 -0.07 16.88
C SER A 132 1.32 -1.56 16.94
N GLY A 133 2.00 -2.10 15.94
CA GLY A 133 2.35 -3.51 15.94
C GLY A 133 2.96 -3.97 14.63
N THR A 134 3.09 -5.28 14.53
CA THR A 134 3.54 -5.98 13.35
C THR A 134 2.59 -7.13 13.05
N ALA A 135 2.31 -7.36 11.79
CA ALA A 135 1.50 -8.48 11.34
C ALA A 135 2.08 -9.09 10.07
N LYS A 136 1.75 -10.34 9.81
CA LYS A 136 2.04 -11.00 8.54
C LYS A 136 0.73 -11.18 7.79
N THR A 137 0.76 -10.85 6.51
CA THR A 137 -0.31 -11.13 5.56
C THR A 137 0.12 -12.25 4.60
N ALA A 138 -0.68 -12.56 3.60
CA ALA A 138 -0.32 -13.59 2.63
C ALA A 138 0.95 -13.22 1.85
N ASN A 139 1.09 -11.94 1.47
CA ASN A 139 2.16 -11.49 0.58
C ASN A 139 3.22 -10.61 1.28
N ALA A 140 3.02 -10.20 2.55
CA ALA A 140 3.91 -9.23 3.17
C ALA A 140 4.01 -9.36 4.69
N SER A 141 5.05 -8.75 5.25
CA SER A 141 5.11 -8.33 6.65
C SER A 141 4.79 -6.84 6.73
N VAL A 142 3.96 -6.46 7.71
CA VAL A 142 3.45 -5.10 7.86
C VAL A 142 3.78 -4.60 9.26
N GLU A 143 4.55 -3.54 9.38
CA GLU A 143 4.65 -2.73 10.59
C GLU A 143 3.60 -1.63 10.49
N TYR A 144 2.84 -1.39 11.55
CA TYR A 144 1.79 -0.39 11.52
C TYR A 144 1.74 0.45 12.80
N THR A 145 1.33 1.69 12.63
CA THR A 145 0.98 2.61 13.71
C THR A 145 -0.29 3.35 13.35
N GLY A 146 -1.11 3.65 14.34
CA GLY A 146 -2.34 4.39 14.08
C GLY A 146 -2.91 5.05 15.33
N SER A 147 -3.82 5.98 15.09
CA SER A 147 -4.60 6.69 16.10
C SER A 147 -5.94 7.09 15.53
N ARG A 148 -6.87 7.45 16.40
CA ARG A 148 -8.16 8.02 16.00
C ARG A 148 -8.40 9.33 16.72
N LYS A 149 -8.69 10.36 15.96
CA LYS A 149 -9.07 11.66 16.49
C LYS A 149 -10.24 12.22 15.67
N ASP A 150 -11.22 12.79 16.32
CA ASP A 150 -12.39 13.43 15.69
C ASP A 150 -13.04 12.55 14.61
N LYS A 151 -13.18 11.25 14.87
CA LYS A 151 -13.72 10.21 13.96
C LYS A 151 -12.86 9.89 12.74
N VAL A 152 -11.68 10.47 12.62
CA VAL A 152 -10.73 10.17 11.56
C VAL A 152 -9.71 9.15 12.08
N LEU A 153 -9.59 8.03 11.38
CA LEU A 153 -8.53 7.05 11.61
C LEU A 153 -7.29 7.47 10.83
N THR A 154 -6.19 7.66 11.53
CA THR A 154 -4.86 7.79 10.92
C THR A 154 -4.16 6.44 11.05
N LEU A 155 -3.70 5.88 9.93
CA LEU A 155 -3.01 4.60 9.88
C LEU A 155 -1.79 4.71 8.97
N SER A 156 -0.62 4.39 9.51
CA SER A 156 0.64 4.37 8.78
C SER A 156 1.13 2.93 8.67
N LEU A 157 1.48 2.51 7.45
CA LEU A 157 1.94 1.16 7.13
C LEU A 157 3.35 1.22 6.56
N LYS A 158 4.24 0.40 7.11
CA LYS A 158 5.52 0.07 6.51
C LYS A 158 5.48 -1.40 6.10
N VAL A 159 5.47 -1.63 4.80
CA VAL A 159 5.28 -2.95 4.22
C VAL A 159 6.61 -3.49 3.72
N THR A 160 6.84 -4.77 3.94
CA THR A 160 7.95 -5.54 3.35
C THR A 160 7.36 -6.76 2.68
N MET A 161 7.50 -6.84 1.35
CA MET A 161 6.96 -7.94 0.56
C MET A 161 7.70 -9.24 0.86
N ASN A 162 6.97 -10.35 0.82
CA ASN A 162 7.59 -11.67 0.78
C ASN A 162 8.28 -11.83 -0.57
N ASP A 163 9.59 -12.08 -0.56
CA ASP A 163 10.40 -12.15 -1.78
C ASP A 163 11.33 -13.39 -1.77
N PRO A 164 10.78 -14.61 -1.84
CA PRO A 164 11.57 -15.84 -1.76
C PRO A 164 12.48 -16.04 -2.97
N LYS A 165 12.25 -15.32 -4.09
CA LYS A 165 13.05 -15.42 -5.32
C LYS A 165 14.01 -14.26 -5.55
N GLY A 166 14.01 -13.24 -4.68
CA GLY A 166 14.89 -12.09 -4.82
C GLY A 166 14.52 -11.19 -6.01
N TRP A 167 13.22 -10.94 -6.22
CA TRP A 167 12.74 -10.02 -7.24
C TRP A 167 13.02 -8.56 -6.90
N ALA A 168 13.07 -8.20 -5.61
CA ALA A 168 13.24 -6.83 -5.13
C ALA A 168 14.66 -6.33 -5.41
N LYS A 169 14.84 -5.70 -6.56
CA LYS A 169 16.11 -5.08 -6.99
C LYS A 169 15.88 -4.13 -8.16
N THR A 170 16.92 -3.42 -8.55
CA THR A 170 16.94 -2.60 -9.76
C THR A 170 17.34 -3.41 -10.97
N TYR A 171 16.56 -3.31 -12.03
CA TYR A 171 16.78 -3.93 -13.33
C TYR A 171 17.09 -2.83 -14.34
N GLY A 172 18.24 -2.95 -15.00
CA GLY A 172 18.58 -2.14 -16.17
C GLY A 172 18.07 -2.80 -17.46
N LEU A 173 18.12 -2.04 -18.53
CA LEU A 173 17.92 -2.60 -19.87
C LEU A 173 19.12 -3.44 -20.27
N ALA A 174 18.86 -4.54 -20.98
CA ALA A 174 19.93 -5.34 -21.57
C ALA A 174 20.71 -4.50 -22.60
N GLU A 175 21.96 -4.83 -22.81
CA GLU A 175 22.76 -4.11 -23.81
C GLU A 175 22.17 -4.30 -25.21
N TYR A 176 22.08 -3.19 -25.97
CA TYR A 176 21.62 -3.23 -27.35
C TYR A 176 22.64 -3.97 -28.22
N THR A 177 22.23 -5.09 -28.78
CA THR A 177 23.02 -5.84 -29.75
C THR A 177 22.24 -5.87 -31.06
N THR A 178 22.90 -5.44 -32.16
CA THR A 178 22.38 -5.69 -33.50
C THR A 178 22.89 -7.07 -33.93
N GLY A 179 22.00 -8.04 -33.97
CA GLY A 179 22.26 -9.29 -34.70
C GLY A 179 21.69 -9.17 -36.11
N GLU A 180 22.18 -10.04 -37.00
CA GLU A 180 21.54 -10.20 -38.29
C GLU A 180 20.08 -10.63 -38.06
N LEU A 181 19.12 -9.81 -38.51
CA LEU A 181 17.74 -10.21 -38.68
C LEU A 181 17.74 -11.23 -39.83
N THR A 182 17.85 -12.50 -39.51
CA THR A 182 17.68 -13.56 -40.49
C THR A 182 16.17 -13.63 -40.77
N TYR A 183 15.78 -13.12 -41.92
CA TYR A 183 14.39 -13.11 -42.42
C TYR A 183 13.72 -14.49 -42.45
N ASN A 184 14.49 -15.57 -42.26
CA ASN A 184 14.02 -16.96 -42.26
C ASN A 184 13.29 -17.39 -41.01
N ASP A 185 13.29 -16.58 -39.93
CA ASP A 185 12.61 -16.91 -38.66
C ASP A 185 11.22 -16.32 -38.52
N TYR A 186 10.71 -15.66 -39.57
CA TYR A 186 9.34 -15.07 -39.57
C TYR A 186 8.22 -16.10 -39.44
N THR A 187 8.50 -17.37 -39.66
CA THR A 187 7.52 -18.46 -39.58
C THR A 187 7.43 -19.11 -38.21
N ASN A 188 8.35 -18.82 -37.29
CA ASN A 188 8.35 -19.39 -35.95
C ASN A 188 7.97 -18.31 -34.92
N PRO A 189 6.73 -18.31 -34.36
CA PRO A 189 6.29 -17.34 -33.38
C PRO A 189 7.10 -17.40 -32.06
N ASN A 190 7.82 -18.50 -31.82
CA ASN A 190 8.69 -18.69 -30.67
C ASN A 190 10.17 -18.44 -30.96
N ALA A 191 10.53 -18.09 -32.20
CA ALA A 191 11.91 -17.78 -32.52
C ALA A 191 12.37 -16.52 -31.79
N VAL A 192 13.33 -16.69 -30.90
CA VAL A 192 14.12 -15.60 -30.37
C VAL A 192 14.97 -15.09 -31.52
N ILE A 193 14.61 -13.99 -32.15
CA ILE A 193 15.46 -13.35 -33.16
C ILE A 193 16.68 -12.84 -32.42
N ALA A 194 17.79 -13.56 -32.55
CA ALA A 194 19.06 -13.17 -31.94
C ALA A 194 19.43 -11.78 -32.43
N GLY A 195 19.71 -10.86 -31.49
CA GLY A 195 20.29 -9.57 -31.76
C GLY A 195 19.38 -8.35 -31.80
N ALA A 196 18.09 -8.49 -31.64
CA ALA A 196 17.21 -7.31 -31.46
C ALA A 196 17.05 -7.01 -29.97
N GLY A 197 18.08 -6.47 -29.36
CA GLY A 197 18.21 -5.80 -28.09
C GLY A 197 17.11 -5.97 -27.05
N TYR A 198 16.81 -5.03 -26.32
CA TYR A 198 16.13 -4.78 -25.07
C TYR A 198 14.76 -5.41 -24.82
N VAL A 199 14.01 -5.84 -25.83
CA VAL A 199 12.64 -6.34 -25.67
C VAL A 199 12.46 -7.62 -26.45
N ASN A 200 12.18 -8.70 -25.76
CA ASN A 200 11.69 -9.92 -26.39
C ASN A 200 10.17 -9.83 -26.49
N TYR A 201 9.68 -9.35 -27.62
CA TYR A 201 8.26 -9.12 -27.86
C TYR A 201 7.69 -10.29 -28.67
N VAL A 202 6.74 -11.00 -28.09
CA VAL A 202 5.98 -12.03 -28.79
C VAL A 202 4.59 -11.45 -29.09
N CYS A 203 4.29 -11.21 -30.34
CA CYS A 203 2.95 -10.83 -30.79
C CYS A 203 2.17 -12.11 -31.06
N VAL A 204 1.13 -12.36 -30.28
CA VAL A 204 0.23 -13.50 -30.50
C VAL A 204 -0.96 -13.01 -31.32
N THR A 205 -1.06 -13.47 -32.56
CA THR A 205 -2.19 -13.25 -33.45
C THR A 205 -2.72 -14.58 -33.99
N GLU A 206 -3.92 -14.59 -34.56
CA GLU A 206 -4.47 -15.75 -35.24
C GLU A 206 -3.67 -16.17 -36.48
N SER A 207 -2.91 -15.24 -37.10
CA SER A 207 -1.99 -15.49 -38.19
C SER A 207 -0.55 -15.48 -37.68
N SER A 208 0.14 -16.62 -37.74
CA SER A 208 1.54 -16.75 -37.34
C SER A 208 2.47 -15.80 -38.12
N ASP A 209 2.23 -15.63 -39.42
CA ASP A 209 3.06 -14.80 -40.30
C ASP A 209 2.92 -13.32 -39.97
N TYR A 210 1.67 -12.87 -39.75
CA TYR A 210 1.40 -11.49 -39.34
C TYR A 210 1.94 -11.19 -37.93
N GLY A 211 1.74 -12.12 -36.98
CA GLY A 211 2.27 -12.00 -35.63
C GLY A 211 3.77 -11.90 -35.58
N THR A 212 4.47 -12.67 -36.38
CA THR A 212 5.93 -12.66 -36.47
C THR A 212 6.46 -11.35 -37.03
N SER A 213 5.83 -10.85 -38.11
CA SER A 213 6.19 -9.58 -38.74
C SER A 213 5.95 -8.39 -37.80
N CYS A 214 4.82 -8.35 -37.09
CA CYS A 214 4.55 -7.36 -36.06
C CYS A 214 5.55 -7.43 -34.91
N GLY A 215 5.89 -8.61 -34.43
CA GLY A 215 6.88 -8.81 -33.37
C GLY A 215 8.25 -8.27 -33.74
N ALA A 216 8.71 -8.51 -34.96
CA ALA A 216 9.98 -7.99 -35.48
C ALA A 216 9.98 -6.45 -35.58
N MET A 217 8.90 -5.87 -36.09
CA MET A 217 8.72 -4.41 -36.18
C MET A 217 8.73 -3.75 -34.80
N PHE A 218 7.94 -4.27 -33.85
CA PHE A 218 7.92 -3.74 -32.49
C PHE A 218 9.26 -3.85 -31.77
N ARG A 219 10.02 -4.92 -31.99
CA ARG A 219 11.39 -5.03 -31.45
C ARG A 219 12.30 -3.93 -32.02
N GLY A 220 12.25 -3.68 -33.32
CA GLY A 220 13.01 -2.61 -33.95
C GLY A 220 12.67 -1.24 -33.38
N ILE A 221 11.37 -0.96 -33.21
CA ILE A 221 10.89 0.30 -32.63
C ILE A 221 11.33 0.42 -31.18
N PHE A 222 10.96 -0.54 -30.31
CA PHE A 222 11.21 -0.46 -28.90
C PHE A 222 12.70 -0.58 -28.55
N GLY A 223 13.47 -1.31 -29.33
CA GLY A 223 14.94 -1.39 -29.17
C GLY A 223 15.63 -0.04 -29.31
N VAL A 224 15.05 0.89 -30.12
CA VAL A 224 15.59 2.25 -30.28
C VAL A 224 14.95 3.24 -29.32
N LEU A 225 13.62 3.14 -29.08
CA LEU A 225 12.90 4.12 -28.25
C LEU A 225 13.10 3.89 -26.76
N LEU A 226 13.01 2.64 -26.32
CA LEU A 226 13.03 2.32 -24.89
C LEU A 226 14.28 2.82 -24.16
N PRO A 227 15.52 2.65 -24.71
CA PRO A 227 16.71 3.17 -24.06
C PRO A 227 16.80 4.70 -23.98
N GLN A 228 16.02 5.42 -24.77
CA GLN A 228 15.97 6.88 -24.70
C GLN A 228 15.04 7.37 -23.58
N VAL A 229 14.07 6.55 -23.16
CA VAL A 229 13.04 6.95 -22.18
C VAL A 229 13.14 6.19 -20.86
N LEU A 230 13.78 5.02 -20.83
CA LEU A 230 13.87 4.17 -19.64
C LEU A 230 15.32 3.75 -19.41
N GLN A 231 15.84 4.06 -18.23
CA GLN A 231 17.18 3.64 -17.80
C GLN A 231 17.11 2.36 -16.94
N SER A 232 16.17 2.35 -15.98
CA SER A 232 16.02 1.23 -15.05
C SER A 232 14.62 1.17 -14.48
N VAL A 233 14.26 -0.03 -13.99
CA VAL A 233 13.04 -0.26 -13.20
C VAL A 233 13.47 -0.88 -11.87
N THR A 234 12.98 -0.33 -10.76
CA THR A 234 13.24 -0.86 -9.43
C THR A 234 11.97 -1.50 -8.88
N LEU A 235 12.06 -2.76 -8.52
CA LEU A 235 11.09 -3.46 -7.70
C LEU A 235 11.51 -3.25 -6.24
N GLY A 236 10.80 -2.38 -5.54
CA GLY A 236 11.10 -2.02 -4.15
C GLY A 236 10.74 -3.15 -3.19
N VAL A 237 11.47 -3.26 -2.09
CA VAL A 237 11.14 -4.23 -1.01
C VAL A 237 9.76 -4.04 -0.42
N ASP A 238 9.20 -2.85 -0.57
CA ASP A 238 7.86 -2.45 -0.16
C ASP A 238 6.77 -2.79 -1.20
N GLY A 239 7.11 -3.43 -2.31
CA GLY A 239 6.18 -3.74 -3.39
C GLY A 239 6.00 -2.61 -4.41
N ASN A 240 6.55 -1.42 -4.19
CA ASN A 240 6.51 -0.37 -5.19
C ASN A 240 7.31 -0.72 -6.44
N VAL A 241 6.82 -0.29 -7.60
CA VAL A 241 7.58 -0.31 -8.85
C VAL A 241 7.88 1.14 -9.23
N THR A 242 9.15 1.48 -9.29
CA THR A 242 9.61 2.81 -9.71
C THR A 242 10.53 2.69 -10.92
N ALA A 243 10.69 3.76 -11.66
CA ALA A 243 11.53 3.80 -12.85
C ALA A 243 12.42 5.04 -12.89
N SER A 244 13.63 4.88 -13.39
CA SER A 244 14.46 5.98 -13.85
C SER A 244 14.12 6.23 -15.33
N TYR A 245 13.54 7.37 -15.64
CA TYR A 245 13.04 7.69 -16.97
C TYR A 245 13.50 9.07 -17.45
N ASN A 246 13.47 9.27 -18.76
CA ASN A 246 13.75 10.56 -19.39
C ASN A 246 12.52 11.04 -20.16
N SER A 247 12.13 12.29 -19.95
CA SER A 247 10.99 12.94 -20.62
C SER A 247 11.42 13.86 -21.79
N GLY A 248 12.71 13.82 -22.17
CA GLY A 248 13.23 14.58 -23.28
C GLY A 248 12.70 14.13 -24.65
N ALA A 249 13.05 14.86 -25.69
CA ALA A 249 12.63 14.56 -27.06
C ALA A 249 13.23 13.23 -27.52
N ILE A 250 12.36 12.34 -27.99
CA ILE A 250 12.75 11.05 -28.56
C ILE A 250 13.21 11.24 -30.00
N GLN A 251 14.33 10.66 -30.35
CA GLN A 251 14.84 10.61 -31.73
C GLN A 251 14.44 9.28 -32.36
N PHE A 252 13.70 9.34 -33.45
CA PHE A 252 13.27 8.16 -34.18
C PHE A 252 13.13 8.47 -35.68
N GLN A 253 13.64 7.55 -36.50
CA GLN A 253 13.45 7.58 -37.95
C GLN A 253 12.52 6.42 -38.32
N PRO A 254 11.45 6.67 -39.13
CA PRO A 254 10.49 5.62 -39.49
C PRO A 254 11.12 4.37 -40.13
N MET A 255 12.21 4.53 -40.82
CA MET A 255 12.96 3.43 -41.43
C MET A 255 13.49 2.44 -40.39
N TRP A 256 13.76 2.87 -39.14
CA TRP A 256 14.27 2.03 -38.11
C TRP A 256 13.27 0.98 -37.61
N ALA A 257 11.98 1.15 -37.92
CA ALA A 257 11.00 0.09 -37.67
C ALA A 257 11.27 -1.18 -38.51
N LEU A 258 11.85 -1.01 -39.70
CA LEU A 258 12.15 -2.11 -40.61
C LEU A 258 13.64 -2.45 -40.64
N MET A 259 14.49 -1.43 -40.52
CA MET A 259 15.94 -1.54 -40.55
C MET A 259 16.51 -0.82 -39.32
N PRO A 260 16.63 -1.50 -38.17
CA PRO A 260 17.19 -0.90 -36.96
C PRO A 260 18.59 -0.31 -37.23
N PRO A 261 18.94 0.81 -36.53
CA PRO A 261 20.28 1.39 -36.67
C PRO A 261 21.34 0.44 -36.09
N THR A 262 22.60 0.67 -36.41
CA THR A 262 23.70 -0.04 -35.81
C THR A 262 23.75 0.23 -34.30
N ALA A 263 24.40 -0.67 -33.52
CA ALA A 263 24.55 -0.51 -32.09
C ALA A 263 25.21 0.83 -31.70
N ASP A 264 26.22 1.25 -32.46
CA ASP A 264 26.90 2.53 -32.22
C ASP A 264 26.04 3.74 -32.44
N VAL A 265 25.12 3.70 -33.40
CA VAL A 265 24.12 4.76 -33.60
C VAL A 265 23.09 4.73 -32.50
N ALA A 266 22.54 3.58 -32.15
CA ALA A 266 21.56 3.43 -31.09
C ALA A 266 22.10 3.89 -29.72
N LYS A 267 23.34 3.54 -29.37
CA LYS A 267 23.99 3.96 -28.12
C LYS A 267 24.14 5.50 -28.03
N LYS A 268 24.39 6.18 -29.12
CA LYS A 268 24.50 7.65 -29.15
C LYS A 268 23.18 8.38 -28.94
N LEU A 269 22.04 7.70 -29.09
CA LEU A 269 20.72 8.26 -28.86
C LEU A 269 20.33 8.20 -27.36
N ILE A 270 21.02 7.41 -26.56
CA ILE A 270 20.72 7.26 -25.13
C ILE A 270 21.12 8.56 -24.41
N PRO A 271 20.20 9.24 -23.72
CA PRO A 271 20.52 10.44 -22.96
C PRO A 271 21.59 10.15 -21.90
N THR A 272 22.57 11.07 -21.77
CA THR A 272 23.61 10.99 -20.73
C THR A 272 23.21 11.70 -19.44
N GLU A 273 22.16 12.55 -19.51
CA GLU A 273 21.64 13.35 -18.39
C GLU A 273 20.13 13.51 -18.49
N GLY A 274 19.49 14.17 -17.53
CA GLY A 274 18.07 14.45 -17.53
C GLY A 274 17.21 13.24 -17.09
N TRP A 275 17.79 12.26 -16.42
CA TRP A 275 17.07 11.12 -15.84
C TRP A 275 16.31 11.54 -14.58
N LEU A 276 15.03 11.21 -14.53
CA LEU A 276 14.10 11.50 -13.47
C LEU A 276 13.67 10.19 -12.79
N GLN A 277 13.26 10.28 -11.53
CA GLN A 277 12.64 9.15 -10.83
C GLN A 277 11.12 9.26 -10.90
N SER A 278 10.46 8.17 -11.22
CA SER A 278 9.01 8.12 -11.18
C SER A 278 8.50 8.25 -9.73
N PRO A 279 7.33 8.82 -9.52
CA PRO A 279 6.65 8.76 -8.23
C PRO A 279 6.44 7.31 -7.75
N THR A 280 6.27 7.15 -6.45
CA THR A 280 5.85 5.88 -5.84
C THR A 280 4.34 5.66 -6.02
N ASN A 281 3.87 4.46 -5.76
CA ASN A 281 2.46 4.04 -5.78
C ASN A 281 1.76 4.11 -7.15
N LEU A 282 2.50 4.29 -8.26
CA LEU A 282 1.96 4.19 -9.62
C LEU A 282 1.75 2.75 -10.07
N ALA A 283 2.62 1.87 -9.62
CA ALA A 283 2.54 0.43 -9.87
C ALA A 283 3.09 -0.34 -8.68
N TYR A 284 2.59 -1.56 -8.51
CA TYR A 284 3.04 -2.49 -7.48
C TYR A 284 3.41 -3.82 -8.10
N TRP A 285 4.39 -4.49 -7.48
CA TRP A 285 4.72 -5.86 -7.79
C TRP A 285 4.36 -6.79 -6.63
N PHE A 286 4.09 -8.03 -6.94
CA PHE A 286 3.93 -9.13 -5.99
C PHE A 286 4.25 -10.47 -6.65
N GLU A 287 4.59 -11.47 -5.84
CA GLU A 287 4.76 -12.84 -6.31
C GLU A 287 3.48 -13.64 -6.02
N LYS A 288 3.04 -14.40 -7.01
CA LYS A 288 1.96 -15.37 -6.86
C LYS A 288 2.27 -16.60 -7.69
N ASP A 289 2.17 -17.79 -7.08
CA ASP A 289 2.43 -19.09 -7.72
C ASP A 289 3.79 -19.15 -8.43
N GLY A 290 4.82 -18.55 -7.80
CA GLY A 290 6.16 -18.49 -8.33
C GLY A 290 6.37 -17.57 -9.53
N LYS A 291 5.40 -16.72 -9.84
CA LYS A 291 5.44 -15.75 -10.94
C LYS A 291 5.41 -14.32 -10.40
N LEU A 292 6.16 -13.46 -11.05
CA LEU A 292 6.13 -12.02 -10.81
C LEU A 292 4.93 -11.40 -11.52
N TYR A 293 4.16 -10.63 -10.77
CA TYR A 293 3.06 -9.80 -11.28
C TYR A 293 3.37 -8.33 -11.05
N VAL A 294 3.00 -7.50 -12.01
CA VAL A 294 3.00 -6.04 -11.88
C VAL A 294 1.59 -5.53 -12.14
N LYS A 295 1.07 -4.73 -11.21
CA LYS A 295 -0.27 -4.15 -11.28
C LYS A 295 -0.17 -2.62 -11.25
N LEU A 296 -0.78 -1.96 -12.21
CA LEU A 296 -0.87 -0.50 -12.24
C LEU A 296 -1.92 0.00 -11.24
N ASN A 297 -1.60 1.10 -10.58
CA ASN A 297 -2.53 1.82 -9.70
C ASN A 297 -3.23 2.93 -10.50
N ILE A 298 -4.19 2.54 -11.32
CA ILE A 298 -4.89 3.43 -12.25
C ILE A 298 -5.47 4.69 -11.57
N PRO A 299 -6.14 4.61 -10.39
CA PRO A 299 -6.64 5.81 -9.71
C PRO A 299 -5.57 6.85 -9.43
N VAL A 300 -4.38 6.43 -8.97
CA VAL A 300 -3.27 7.35 -8.68
C VAL A 300 -2.67 7.91 -9.97
N ILE A 301 -2.52 7.09 -11.01
CA ILE A 301 -2.04 7.54 -12.33
C ILE A 301 -2.96 8.63 -12.89
N VAL A 302 -4.28 8.41 -12.85
CA VAL A 302 -5.26 9.39 -13.35
C VAL A 302 -5.23 10.67 -12.52
N ALA A 303 -5.14 10.57 -11.19
CA ALA A 303 -5.08 11.74 -10.31
C ALA A 303 -3.81 12.60 -10.51
N GLN A 304 -2.72 12.00 -10.96
CA GLN A 304 -1.48 12.74 -11.27
C GLN A 304 -1.45 13.32 -12.70
N ALA A 305 -2.32 12.83 -13.59
CA ALA A 305 -2.40 13.29 -14.98
C ALA A 305 -3.38 14.48 -15.16
N MET A 306 -4.20 14.78 -14.17
CA MET A 306 -5.12 15.93 -14.11
C MET A 306 -4.49 17.11 -13.39
#